data_bfa247e74398f65dc8fe2d5d00cfb9a4
#
_entry.id   bfa247e74398f65dc8fe2d5d00cfb9a4
#
_cell.length_a   1.000
_cell.length_b   1.000
_cell.length_c   1.000
_cell.angle_alpha   90.00
_cell.angle_beta   90.00
_cell.angle_gamma   90.00
#
_symmetry.space_group_name_H-M   'P 1'
#
loop_
_entity.id
_entity.type
_entity.pdbx_description
1 polymer ?
#
loop_
_entity_poly.entity_id
_entity_poly.type
_entity_poly.pdbx_seq_one_letter_code
_entity_poly.pdbx_strand_id
1 'polypeptide(L)'
;MLDSSWQVEVDRSTPAEWSQMLDLFSDANLYQTWSYGGVRWGANNLSHLVLKRGGEVLGMAQLRIVRPTSFKYGMAYLRWGPLFERRGKPLDPDVAVKLARALEEEYITKRKLFLRVLPNAFAGSPRAALIQSAFCGFTSEPLATSNTYRTFVVDLAPAVEELRKKLDAKWRNHLTRSEKNSLSVVAGNGSDEYRTFCLIYMQMRQRKAFETTVDVEEFARIQEDLPEAHRMRVLICQEKGIPVAGLVISAMGDSAIYLLGATNEEGLKSQGAYLLQWTMMKWLKENGIRWYDLGGIDPVRNPGVYSFKRGFSGDDVTQVNPLVACQSVVSSAVVKAGLAMQRIIRGPKAALQLPRPTSS
;
A
#
# COMPACT_ATOMS: atom_id res chain seq x y z
N MET A 1 9.15 15.11 26.63
CA MET A 1 8.34 16.21 26.09
C MET A 1 8.97 16.70 24.81
N LEU A 2 8.15 17.12 23.82
CA LEU A 2 8.66 17.83 22.64
C LEU A 2 9.09 19.23 23.13
N ASP A 3 10.21 19.75 22.64
CA ASP A 3 10.62 21.12 22.92
C ASP A 3 9.66 22.11 22.19
N SER A 4 9.69 23.40 22.57
CA SER A 4 8.76 24.42 22.08
C SER A 4 8.80 24.67 20.57
N SER A 5 9.80 24.14 19.84
CA SER A 5 9.92 24.28 18.40
C SER A 5 9.04 23.27 17.63
N TRP A 6 8.62 22.18 18.28
CA TRP A 6 7.80 21.13 17.69
C TRP A 6 6.32 21.33 18.01
N GLN A 7 5.49 21.13 17.01
CA GLN A 7 4.04 21.24 17.11
C GLN A 7 3.40 19.96 16.59
N VAL A 8 2.38 19.48 17.31
CA VAL A 8 1.57 18.32 16.92
C VAL A 8 0.14 18.77 16.72
N GLU A 9 -0.37 18.59 15.53
CA GLU A 9 -1.77 18.84 15.18
C GLU A 9 -2.47 17.50 14.98
N VAL A 10 -3.64 17.34 15.61
CA VAL A 10 -4.41 16.10 15.50
C VAL A 10 -5.84 16.44 15.10
N ASP A 11 -6.31 15.78 14.04
CA ASP A 11 -7.68 15.91 13.50
C ASP A 11 -8.05 17.37 13.14
N ARG A 12 -7.08 18.14 12.66
CA ARG A 12 -7.27 19.56 12.27
C ARG A 12 -7.21 19.80 10.76
N SER A 13 -6.65 18.85 10.00
CA SER A 13 -6.51 18.98 8.55
C SER A 13 -7.81 18.63 7.84
N THR A 14 -8.07 19.30 6.74
CA THR A 14 -9.08 18.90 5.75
C THR A 14 -8.53 17.84 4.79
N PRO A 15 -9.38 17.09 4.06
CA PRO A 15 -8.91 16.16 3.02
C PRO A 15 -8.03 16.82 1.95
N ALA A 16 -8.33 18.05 1.57
CA ALA A 16 -7.55 18.79 0.57
C ALA A 16 -6.14 19.15 1.09
N GLU A 17 -6.05 19.70 2.32
CA GLU A 17 -4.76 19.99 2.96
C GLU A 17 -3.94 18.72 3.18
N TRP A 18 -4.59 17.63 3.60
CA TRP A 18 -3.93 16.34 3.75
C TRP A 18 -3.30 15.85 2.45
N SER A 19 -4.05 15.96 1.34
CA SER A 19 -3.56 15.59 0.01
C SER A 19 -2.35 16.43 -0.42
N GLN A 20 -2.40 17.75 -0.22
CA GLN A 20 -1.27 18.65 -0.51
C GLN A 20 -0.02 18.31 0.33
N MET A 21 -0.23 17.98 1.60
CA MET A 21 0.87 17.60 2.49
C MET A 21 1.50 16.26 2.08
N LEU A 22 0.74 15.31 1.53
CA LEU A 22 1.27 14.03 1.02
C LEU A 22 2.33 14.23 -0.06
N ASP A 23 2.19 15.24 -0.93
CA ASP A 23 3.14 15.54 -2.01
C ASP A 23 4.52 15.97 -1.51
N LEU A 24 4.60 16.35 -0.25
CA LEU A 24 5.85 16.73 0.40
C LEU A 24 6.74 15.53 0.76
N PHE A 25 6.23 14.30 0.70
CA PHE A 25 6.91 13.11 1.21
C PHE A 25 7.29 12.12 0.11
N SER A 26 8.54 11.65 0.14
CA SER A 26 9.02 10.60 -0.75
C SER A 26 8.48 9.21 -0.38
N ASP A 27 8.10 8.99 0.87
CA ASP A 27 7.48 7.76 1.38
C ASP A 27 5.95 7.79 1.36
N ALA A 28 5.32 8.80 0.71
CA ALA A 28 3.88 8.85 0.50
C ALA A 28 3.38 7.60 -0.24
N ASN A 29 2.21 7.12 0.15
CA ASN A 29 1.62 5.92 -0.44
C ASN A 29 0.09 5.93 -0.35
N LEU A 30 -0.57 5.10 -1.16
CA LEU A 30 -2.02 5.01 -1.24
C LEU A 30 -2.70 4.78 0.13
N TYR A 31 -2.08 3.97 0.99
CA TYR A 31 -2.68 3.59 2.29
C TYR A 31 -2.73 4.74 3.30
N GLN A 32 -1.99 5.81 3.05
CA GLN A 32 -1.99 7.03 3.83
C GLN A 32 -2.83 8.16 3.19
N THR A 33 -3.52 7.89 2.07
CA THR A 33 -4.48 8.85 1.50
C THR A 33 -5.78 8.87 2.29
N TRP A 34 -6.40 10.05 2.39
CA TRP A 34 -7.72 10.21 3.03
C TRP A 34 -8.78 9.33 2.34
N SER A 35 -8.77 9.33 1.01
CA SER A 35 -9.67 8.52 0.18
C SER A 35 -9.61 7.04 0.50
N TYR A 36 -8.41 6.47 0.60
CA TYR A 36 -8.26 5.06 0.96
C TYR A 36 -8.86 4.77 2.35
N GLY A 37 -8.54 5.59 3.34
CA GLY A 37 -9.06 5.42 4.69
C GLY A 37 -10.58 5.63 4.76
N GLY A 38 -11.08 6.68 4.12
CA GLY A 38 -12.50 7.06 4.10
C GLY A 38 -13.38 5.98 3.49
N VAL A 39 -13.01 5.47 2.31
CA VAL A 39 -13.76 4.42 1.60
C VAL A 39 -13.68 3.09 2.35
N ARG A 40 -12.48 2.72 2.81
CA ARG A 40 -12.27 1.39 3.40
C ARG A 40 -12.77 1.27 4.84
N TRP A 41 -12.67 2.33 5.63
CA TRP A 41 -12.92 2.29 7.07
C TRP A 41 -14.02 3.23 7.53
N GLY A 42 -14.46 4.15 6.65
CA GLY A 42 -15.37 5.23 6.98
C GLY A 42 -14.66 6.45 7.56
N ALA A 43 -15.00 7.63 7.08
CA ALA A 43 -14.33 8.89 7.45
C ALA A 43 -14.35 9.14 8.96
N ASN A 44 -15.45 8.80 9.65
CA ASN A 44 -15.61 8.95 11.09
C ASN A 44 -14.68 8.04 11.94
N ASN A 45 -14.05 7.06 11.31
CA ASN A 45 -13.12 6.14 11.95
C ASN A 45 -11.66 6.49 11.67
N LEU A 46 -11.39 7.67 11.10
CA LEU A 46 -10.03 8.14 10.84
C LEU A 46 -9.56 9.11 11.91
N SER A 47 -8.26 9.15 12.11
CA SER A 47 -7.56 10.19 12.87
C SER A 47 -6.27 10.53 12.15
N HIS A 48 -5.96 11.82 12.09
CA HIS A 48 -4.85 12.38 11.32
C HIS A 48 -3.93 13.15 12.24
N LEU A 49 -2.65 12.77 12.27
CA LEU A 49 -1.62 13.45 13.05
C LEU A 49 -0.61 14.08 12.09
N VAL A 50 -0.30 15.35 12.32
CA VAL A 50 0.72 16.13 11.60
C VAL A 50 1.75 16.63 12.61
N LEU A 51 3.02 16.37 12.36
CA LEU A 51 4.16 16.85 13.11
C LEU A 51 4.83 18.00 12.34
N LYS A 52 4.96 19.14 13.00
CA LYS A 52 5.56 20.37 12.43
C LYS A 52 6.75 20.85 13.28
N ARG A 53 7.66 21.56 12.64
CA ARG A 53 8.74 22.32 13.29
C ARG A 53 8.89 23.66 12.61
N GLY A 54 8.73 24.76 13.36
CA GLY A 54 8.77 26.11 12.80
C GLY A 54 7.74 26.34 11.68
N GLY A 55 6.57 25.70 11.75
CA GLY A 55 5.53 25.75 10.71
C GLY A 55 5.72 24.77 9.55
N GLU A 56 6.90 24.18 9.39
CA GLU A 56 7.15 23.16 8.33
C GLU A 56 6.59 21.79 8.73
N VAL A 57 5.86 21.14 7.83
CA VAL A 57 5.37 19.77 8.01
C VAL A 57 6.52 18.79 7.81
N LEU A 58 6.86 18.02 8.83
CA LEU A 58 7.97 17.07 8.85
C LEU A 58 7.53 15.61 8.99
N GLY A 59 6.31 15.36 9.48
CA GLY A 59 5.79 14.01 9.61
C GLY A 59 4.27 13.99 9.59
N MET A 60 3.71 12.86 9.12
CA MET A 60 2.26 12.64 9.02
C MET A 60 1.90 11.20 9.34
N ALA A 61 0.71 11.00 9.89
CA ALA A 61 0.16 9.67 10.10
C ALA A 61 -1.36 9.67 10.01
N GLN A 62 -1.94 8.87 9.11
CA GLN A 62 -3.36 8.54 9.09
C GLN A 62 -3.60 7.21 9.80
N LEU A 63 -4.45 7.22 10.81
CA LEU A 63 -4.78 6.04 11.58
C LEU A 63 -6.26 5.70 11.46
N ARG A 64 -6.56 4.41 11.47
CA ARG A 64 -7.90 3.90 11.72
C ARG A 64 -8.12 3.77 13.22
N ILE A 65 -9.22 4.32 13.71
CA ILE A 65 -9.67 4.14 15.10
C ILE A 65 -10.74 3.04 15.12
N VAL A 66 -10.50 2.00 15.89
CA VAL A 66 -11.44 0.87 16.06
C VAL A 66 -11.87 0.82 17.52
N ARG A 67 -13.12 1.13 17.76
CA ARG A 67 -13.74 1.10 19.09
C ARG A 67 -15.12 0.44 19.02
N PRO A 68 -15.52 -0.38 20.00
CA PRO A 68 -16.91 -0.73 20.15
C PRO A 68 -17.75 0.53 20.39
N THR A 69 -18.98 0.52 19.91
CA THR A 69 -19.92 1.64 20.10
C THR A 69 -20.05 1.95 21.59
N SER A 70 -19.97 3.22 21.97
CA SER A 70 -20.05 3.71 23.36
C SER A 70 -18.83 3.40 24.26
N PHE A 71 -17.74 2.81 23.73
CA PHE A 71 -16.53 2.56 24.51
C PHE A 71 -15.42 3.58 24.17
N LYS A 72 -14.69 4.04 25.21
CA LYS A 72 -13.50 4.91 25.04
C LYS A 72 -12.26 4.09 24.64
N TYR A 73 -12.26 2.80 24.89
CA TYR A 73 -11.15 1.88 24.71
C TYR A 73 -11.21 1.16 23.36
N GLY A 74 -10.07 0.85 22.79
CA GLY A 74 -9.99 0.21 21.48
C GLY A 74 -8.59 0.25 20.91
N MET A 75 -8.49 0.34 19.60
CA MET A 75 -7.21 0.33 18.84
C MET A 75 -7.11 1.51 17.91
N ALA A 76 -5.91 2.10 17.84
CA ALA A 76 -5.46 2.96 16.77
C ALA A 76 -4.54 2.13 15.86
N TYR A 77 -4.89 2.01 14.58
CA TYR A 77 -4.14 1.24 13.60
C TYR A 77 -3.55 2.15 12.52
N LEU A 78 -2.24 2.22 12.47
CA LEU A 78 -1.47 2.91 11.46
C LEU A 78 -1.00 1.92 10.40
N ARG A 79 -1.46 2.09 9.16
CA ARG A 79 -1.13 1.21 8.05
C ARG A 79 -0.16 1.88 7.10
N TRP A 80 1.01 1.28 6.85
CA TRP A 80 2.02 1.74 5.91
C TRP A 80 2.47 3.19 6.17
N GLY A 81 2.66 3.49 7.43
CA GLY A 81 3.15 4.77 7.95
C GLY A 81 3.92 4.56 9.25
N PRO A 82 4.32 5.63 9.91
CA PRO A 82 4.11 7.03 9.55
C PRO A 82 4.96 7.49 8.37
N LEU A 83 4.60 8.66 7.78
CA LEU A 83 5.38 9.33 6.74
C LEU A 83 6.31 10.34 7.40
N PHE A 84 7.59 10.31 7.07
CA PHE A 84 8.61 11.20 7.64
C PHE A 84 9.81 11.44 6.70
N GLU A 85 9.78 10.92 5.49
CA GLU A 85 10.83 11.15 4.49
C GLU A 85 10.43 12.33 3.60
N ARG A 86 10.95 13.50 3.92
CA ARG A 86 10.69 14.71 3.13
C ARG A 86 11.39 14.63 1.79
N ARG A 87 10.64 14.89 0.72
CA ARG A 87 11.16 14.92 -0.65
C ARG A 87 12.33 15.90 -0.77
N GLY A 88 13.44 15.43 -1.34
CA GLY A 88 14.65 16.24 -1.53
C GLY A 88 15.45 16.55 -0.27
N LYS A 89 15.07 15.98 0.89
CA LYS A 89 15.83 16.11 2.14
C LYS A 89 16.41 14.77 2.59
N PRO A 90 17.55 14.77 3.27
CA PRO A 90 18.08 13.55 3.88
C PRO A 90 17.13 13.04 4.96
N LEU A 91 17.18 11.73 5.18
CA LEU A 91 16.44 11.08 6.26
C LEU A 91 16.89 11.63 7.62
N ASP A 92 15.94 12.17 8.39
CA ASP A 92 16.21 12.77 9.70
C ASP A 92 15.75 11.84 10.84
N PRO A 93 16.69 11.21 11.59
CA PRO A 93 16.34 10.34 12.71
C PRO A 93 15.55 11.06 13.83
N ASP A 94 15.79 12.34 14.05
CA ASP A 94 15.08 13.09 15.10
C ASP A 94 13.59 13.24 14.76
N VAL A 95 13.25 13.47 13.49
CA VAL A 95 11.86 13.49 13.03
C VAL A 95 11.15 12.17 13.32
N ALA A 96 11.78 11.03 13.02
CA ALA A 96 11.19 9.71 13.26
C ALA A 96 10.93 9.48 14.76
N VAL A 97 11.89 9.84 15.62
CA VAL A 97 11.75 9.74 17.09
C VAL A 97 10.66 10.66 17.63
N LYS A 98 10.60 11.91 17.15
CA LYS A 98 9.56 12.87 17.59
C LYS A 98 8.18 12.43 17.14
N LEU A 99 8.06 11.87 15.94
CA LEU A 99 6.80 11.37 15.41
C LEU A 99 6.31 10.13 16.18
N ALA A 100 7.22 9.20 16.52
CA ALA A 100 6.90 8.05 17.37
C ALA A 100 6.37 8.49 18.74
N ARG A 101 7.03 9.47 19.39
CA ARG A 101 6.59 10.04 20.66
C ARG A 101 5.26 10.78 20.56
N ALA A 102 5.02 11.50 19.47
CA ALA A 102 3.73 12.17 19.24
C ALA A 102 2.58 11.16 19.10
N LEU A 103 2.81 10.06 18.39
CA LEU A 103 1.87 8.95 18.28
C LEU A 103 1.60 8.27 19.62
N GLU A 104 2.64 8.02 20.42
CA GLU A 104 2.54 7.45 21.76
C GLU A 104 1.72 8.37 22.69
N GLU A 105 2.09 9.63 22.76
CA GLU A 105 1.41 10.61 23.59
C GLU A 105 -0.07 10.75 23.25
N GLU A 106 -0.40 10.88 21.97
CA GLU A 106 -1.78 11.09 21.55
C GLU A 106 -2.64 9.84 21.71
N TYR A 107 -2.20 8.71 21.16
CA TYR A 107 -3.06 7.54 21.07
C TYR A 107 -2.98 6.61 22.27
N ILE A 108 -1.81 6.49 22.91
CA ILE A 108 -1.64 5.62 24.08
C ILE A 108 -1.94 6.38 25.37
N THR A 109 -1.30 7.54 25.56
CA THR A 109 -1.38 8.28 26.83
C THR A 109 -2.70 9.02 26.97
N LYS A 110 -3.09 9.87 25.98
CA LYS A 110 -4.31 10.67 26.05
C LYS A 110 -5.57 9.86 25.75
N ARG A 111 -5.59 9.16 24.61
CA ARG A 111 -6.78 8.41 24.16
C ARG A 111 -6.92 7.01 24.76
N LYS A 112 -5.90 6.51 25.46
CA LYS A 112 -5.89 5.18 26.13
C LYS A 112 -6.12 4.03 25.16
N LEU A 113 -5.72 4.17 23.89
CA LEU A 113 -5.88 3.15 22.86
C LEU A 113 -4.68 2.18 22.82
N PHE A 114 -4.93 0.98 22.32
CA PHE A 114 -3.87 0.08 21.85
C PHE A 114 -3.35 0.61 20.51
N LEU A 115 -2.09 1.01 20.43
CA LEU A 115 -1.50 1.49 19.18
C LEU A 115 -0.82 0.34 18.45
N ARG A 116 -1.21 0.14 17.19
CA ARG A 116 -0.59 -0.83 16.27
C ARG A 116 -0.10 -0.12 15.03
N VAL A 117 1.19 -0.16 14.80
CA VAL A 117 1.88 0.47 13.66
C VAL A 117 2.37 -0.63 12.71
N LEU A 118 1.91 -0.62 11.47
CA LEU A 118 2.46 -1.43 10.38
C LEU A 118 3.31 -0.52 9.49
N PRO A 119 4.64 -0.51 9.66
CA PRO A 119 5.49 0.43 8.95
C PRO A 119 5.57 0.14 7.45
N ASN A 120 5.75 1.20 6.64
CA ASN A 120 6.18 1.09 5.26
C ASN A 120 7.70 0.88 5.20
N ALA A 121 8.16 -0.29 5.60
CA ALA A 121 9.58 -0.63 5.62
C ALA A 121 9.79 -2.13 5.42
N PHE A 122 10.87 -2.49 4.75
CA PHE A 122 11.27 -3.87 4.53
C PHE A 122 12.44 -4.26 5.44
N ALA A 123 12.44 -5.50 5.91
CA ALA A 123 13.46 -6.02 6.80
C ALA A 123 14.87 -5.84 6.19
N GLY A 124 15.82 -5.44 7.02
CA GLY A 124 17.21 -5.16 6.60
C GLY A 124 17.41 -3.80 5.92
N SER A 125 16.37 -3.01 5.66
CA SER A 125 16.52 -1.67 5.09
C SER A 125 16.94 -0.62 6.13
N PRO A 126 17.65 0.47 5.73
CA PRO A 126 17.97 1.57 6.63
C PRO A 126 16.73 2.19 7.28
N ARG A 127 15.62 2.27 6.55
CA ARG A 127 14.32 2.74 7.05
C ARG A 127 13.79 1.84 8.18
N ALA A 128 13.91 0.51 8.04
CA ALA A 128 13.48 -0.42 9.08
C ALA A 128 14.30 -0.25 10.37
N ALA A 129 15.63 -0.09 10.26
CA ALA A 129 16.51 0.16 11.40
C ALA A 129 16.13 1.48 12.11
N LEU A 130 15.87 2.53 11.35
CA LEU A 130 15.44 3.83 11.90
C LEU A 130 14.11 3.74 12.63
N ILE A 131 13.10 3.10 12.01
CA ILE A 131 11.79 2.89 12.64
C ILE A 131 11.92 2.06 13.92
N GLN A 132 12.72 1.00 13.91
CA GLN A 132 12.96 0.18 15.10
C GLN A 132 13.61 0.98 16.23
N SER A 133 14.55 1.86 15.91
CA SER A 133 15.17 2.77 16.87
C SER A 133 14.16 3.81 17.38
N ALA A 134 13.37 4.43 16.50
CA ALA A 134 12.40 5.46 16.87
C ALA A 134 11.28 4.92 17.77
N PHE A 135 10.86 3.67 17.54
CA PHE A 135 9.82 2.96 18.30
C PHE A 135 10.38 1.97 19.31
N CYS A 136 11.55 2.27 19.93
CA CYS A 136 12.26 1.34 20.82
C CYS A 136 11.43 0.86 22.03
N GLY A 137 10.40 1.60 22.46
CA GLY A 137 9.48 1.20 23.52
C GLY A 137 8.32 0.29 23.07
N PHE A 138 8.23 -0.02 21.78
CA PHE A 138 7.18 -0.87 21.21
C PHE A 138 7.64 -2.32 21.10
N THR A 139 6.69 -3.23 21.23
CA THR A 139 6.93 -4.67 21.02
C THR A 139 6.64 -5.04 19.56
N SER A 140 7.54 -5.80 18.94
CA SER A 140 7.27 -6.39 17.64
C SER A 140 6.22 -7.49 17.77
N GLU A 141 5.16 -7.42 16.96
CA GLU A 141 4.10 -8.43 16.90
C GLU A 141 4.39 -9.43 15.77
N PRO A 142 4.89 -10.62 16.05
CA PRO A 142 5.19 -11.60 15.01
C PRO A 142 3.92 -11.99 14.24
N LEU A 143 3.96 -11.90 12.93
CA LEU A 143 2.92 -12.40 12.05
C LEU A 143 3.26 -13.83 11.61
N ALA A 144 2.21 -14.65 11.41
CA ALA A 144 2.41 -15.90 10.70
C ALA A 144 2.95 -15.61 9.29
N THR A 145 3.86 -16.45 8.79
CA THR A 145 4.53 -16.27 7.48
C THR A 145 3.53 -16.04 6.34
N SER A 146 2.34 -16.69 6.41
CA SER A 146 1.26 -16.52 5.45
C SER A 146 0.58 -15.16 5.46
N ASN A 147 0.86 -14.33 6.46
CA ASN A 147 0.23 -13.02 6.68
C ASN A 147 1.25 -11.87 6.61
N THR A 148 2.52 -12.19 6.46
CA THR A 148 3.58 -11.21 6.28
C THR A 148 3.60 -10.77 4.82
N TYR A 149 3.59 -9.47 4.57
CA TYR A 149 3.72 -8.93 3.22
C TYR A 149 5.13 -9.20 2.70
N ARG A 150 5.21 -9.96 1.62
CA ARG A 150 6.45 -10.26 0.89
C ARG A 150 6.24 -9.89 -0.56
N THR A 151 7.22 -9.26 -1.18
CA THR A 151 7.14 -8.77 -2.55
C THR A 151 8.49 -8.79 -3.24
N PHE A 152 8.52 -8.54 -4.54
CA PHE A 152 9.71 -8.15 -5.26
C PHE A 152 9.68 -6.64 -5.49
N VAL A 153 10.80 -5.95 -5.16
CA VAL A 153 10.98 -4.51 -5.41
C VAL A 153 12.03 -4.32 -6.49
N VAL A 154 11.66 -3.60 -7.54
CA VAL A 154 12.54 -3.29 -8.67
C VAL A 154 13.10 -1.89 -8.50
N ASP A 155 14.43 -1.75 -8.52
CA ASP A 155 15.09 -0.45 -8.62
C ASP A 155 15.05 0.04 -10.08
N LEU A 156 14.37 1.15 -10.32
CA LEU A 156 14.21 1.77 -11.63
C LEU A 156 15.31 2.80 -12.00
N ALA A 157 16.34 2.97 -11.16
CA ALA A 157 17.44 3.89 -11.47
C ALA A 157 18.25 3.50 -12.72
N PRO A 158 18.57 2.21 -12.99
CA PRO A 158 19.33 1.83 -14.16
C PRO A 158 18.67 2.25 -15.48
N ALA A 159 19.43 2.40 -16.53
CA ALA A 159 18.91 2.70 -17.86
C ALA A 159 17.91 1.62 -18.34
N VAL A 160 16.96 2.00 -19.21
CA VAL A 160 15.90 1.09 -19.69
C VAL A 160 16.47 -0.18 -20.30
N GLU A 161 17.58 -0.05 -21.03
CA GLU A 161 18.29 -1.16 -21.66
C GLU A 161 18.88 -2.13 -20.62
N GLU A 162 19.38 -1.58 -19.51
CA GLU A 162 19.91 -2.38 -18.39
C GLU A 162 18.80 -3.08 -17.63
N LEU A 163 17.68 -2.38 -17.39
CA LEU A 163 16.48 -2.98 -16.81
C LEU A 163 16.00 -4.15 -17.68
N ARG A 164 15.97 -3.99 -19.01
CA ARG A 164 15.61 -5.07 -19.94
C ARG A 164 16.58 -6.26 -19.89
N LYS A 165 17.89 -5.98 -19.80
CA LYS A 165 18.92 -7.03 -19.67
C LYS A 165 18.77 -7.83 -18.36
N LYS A 166 18.39 -7.17 -17.26
CA LYS A 166 18.18 -7.81 -15.96
C LYS A 166 16.96 -8.72 -15.91
N LEU A 167 15.94 -8.53 -16.75
CA LEU A 167 14.80 -9.44 -16.81
C LEU A 167 15.23 -10.88 -17.02
N ASP A 168 14.53 -11.83 -16.40
CA ASP A 168 14.72 -13.27 -16.67
C ASP A 168 14.60 -13.58 -18.17
N ALA A 169 15.40 -14.52 -18.68
CA ALA A 169 15.44 -14.84 -20.10
C ALA A 169 14.06 -15.27 -20.65
N LYS A 170 13.30 -16.08 -19.88
CA LYS A 170 11.96 -16.50 -20.27
C LYS A 170 11.01 -15.30 -20.31
N TRP A 171 11.12 -14.40 -19.33
CA TRP A 171 10.33 -13.17 -19.26
C TRP A 171 10.63 -12.26 -20.47
N ARG A 172 11.91 -12.03 -20.81
CA ARG A 172 12.31 -11.27 -22.01
C ARG A 172 11.76 -11.87 -23.30
N ASN A 173 11.76 -13.20 -23.41
CA ASN A 173 11.19 -13.88 -24.58
C ASN A 173 9.69 -13.64 -24.71
N HIS A 174 8.94 -13.67 -23.61
CA HIS A 174 7.51 -13.34 -23.61
C HIS A 174 7.27 -11.88 -23.97
N LEU A 175 8.06 -10.94 -23.42
CA LEU A 175 8.01 -9.53 -23.79
C LEU A 175 8.27 -9.35 -25.28
N THR A 176 9.34 -9.93 -25.82
CA THR A 176 9.68 -9.83 -27.26
C THR A 176 8.57 -10.39 -28.15
N ARG A 177 7.88 -11.46 -27.72
CA ARG A 177 6.70 -11.97 -28.43
C ARG A 177 5.53 -10.99 -28.37
N SER A 178 5.24 -10.44 -27.20
CA SER A 178 4.15 -9.46 -27.04
C SER A 178 4.39 -8.18 -27.87
N GLU A 179 5.64 -7.72 -27.99
CA GLU A 179 6.02 -6.57 -28.82
C GLU A 179 5.84 -6.84 -30.34
N LYS A 180 5.89 -8.09 -30.77
CA LYS A 180 5.66 -8.50 -32.16
C LYS A 180 4.18 -8.72 -32.49
N ASN A 181 3.35 -8.91 -31.48
CA ASN A 181 1.92 -9.06 -31.65
C ASN A 181 1.30 -7.66 -31.92
N SER A 182 0.20 -7.63 -32.66
CA SER A 182 -0.52 -6.35 -32.95
C SER A 182 -1.30 -5.87 -31.72
N LEU A 183 -0.56 -5.55 -30.66
CA LEU A 183 -1.09 -5.05 -29.40
C LEU A 183 -0.93 -3.54 -29.30
N SER A 184 -1.93 -2.88 -28.77
CA SER A 184 -1.89 -1.47 -28.37
C SER A 184 -2.10 -1.32 -26.86
N VAL A 185 -1.56 -0.25 -26.29
CA VAL A 185 -1.72 0.04 -24.85
C VAL A 185 -2.40 1.41 -24.71
N VAL A 186 -3.54 1.42 -24.04
CA VAL A 186 -4.24 2.63 -23.60
C VAL A 186 -3.90 2.85 -22.14
N ALA A 187 -3.53 4.07 -21.78
CA ALA A 187 -3.17 4.45 -20.43
C ALA A 187 -3.97 5.65 -19.95
N GLY A 188 -4.49 5.59 -18.74
CA GLY A 188 -5.24 6.68 -18.13
C GLY A 188 -5.30 6.56 -16.61
N ASN A 189 -6.03 7.48 -16.00
CA ASN A 189 -6.34 7.48 -14.56
C ASN A 189 -7.83 7.82 -14.32
N GLY A 190 -8.65 7.71 -15.37
CA GLY A 190 -10.08 7.98 -15.31
C GLY A 190 -10.91 6.77 -14.90
N SER A 191 -12.20 7.02 -14.70
CA SER A 191 -13.18 5.98 -14.37
C SER A 191 -13.43 5.02 -15.52
N ASP A 192 -13.24 5.44 -16.79
CA ASP A 192 -13.49 4.61 -17.96
C ASP A 192 -12.44 3.52 -18.13
N GLU A 193 -11.16 3.86 -17.96
CA GLU A 193 -10.08 2.89 -17.97
C GLU A 193 -10.23 1.92 -16.80
N TYR A 194 -10.61 2.41 -15.62
CA TYR A 194 -10.82 1.55 -14.47
C TYR A 194 -12.01 0.61 -14.69
N ARG A 195 -13.12 1.09 -15.27
CA ARG A 195 -14.28 0.26 -15.65
C ARG A 195 -13.89 -0.84 -16.65
N THR A 196 -13.11 -0.48 -17.67
CA THR A 196 -12.57 -1.45 -18.64
C THR A 196 -11.71 -2.51 -17.95
N PHE A 197 -10.86 -2.12 -17.00
CA PHE A 197 -10.10 -3.05 -16.18
C PHE A 197 -11.03 -4.01 -15.41
N CYS A 198 -12.12 -3.53 -14.80
CA CYS A 198 -13.08 -4.37 -14.08
C CYS A 198 -13.73 -5.43 -14.98
N LEU A 199 -14.04 -5.12 -16.24
CA LEU A 199 -14.56 -6.09 -17.18
C LEU A 199 -13.59 -7.23 -17.47
N ILE A 200 -12.30 -6.90 -17.71
CA ILE A 200 -11.25 -7.91 -17.91
C ILE A 200 -11.06 -8.75 -16.63
N TYR A 201 -11.13 -8.10 -15.47
CA TYR A 201 -11.00 -8.78 -14.18
C TYR A 201 -12.14 -9.79 -13.94
N MET A 202 -13.38 -9.43 -14.28
CA MET A 202 -14.51 -10.36 -14.21
C MET A 202 -14.33 -11.57 -15.12
N GLN A 203 -13.90 -11.38 -16.39
CA GLN A 203 -13.57 -12.48 -17.30
C GLN A 203 -12.49 -13.40 -16.74
N MET A 204 -11.42 -12.83 -16.18
CA MET A 204 -10.37 -13.60 -15.53
C MET A 204 -10.90 -14.42 -14.33
N ARG A 205 -11.77 -13.84 -13.51
CA ARG A 205 -12.36 -14.54 -12.36
C ARG A 205 -13.21 -15.74 -12.80
N GLN A 206 -14.07 -15.53 -13.80
CA GLN A 206 -14.89 -16.61 -14.35
C GLN A 206 -14.05 -17.78 -14.85
N ARG A 207 -12.95 -17.49 -15.57
CA ARG A 207 -12.04 -18.52 -16.08
C ARG A 207 -11.30 -19.28 -14.99
N LYS A 208 -10.82 -18.56 -13.94
CA LYS A 208 -9.98 -19.18 -12.89
C LYS A 208 -10.78 -19.85 -11.79
N ALA A 209 -12.08 -19.63 -11.69
CA ALA A 209 -12.96 -20.18 -10.66
C ALA A 209 -12.40 -20.07 -9.22
N PHE A 210 -11.69 -18.96 -8.90
CA PHE A 210 -11.09 -18.78 -7.59
C PHE A 210 -11.75 -17.64 -6.80
N GLU A 211 -11.82 -17.82 -5.50
CA GLU A 211 -12.22 -16.75 -4.59
C GLU A 211 -11.05 -15.78 -4.39
N THR A 212 -11.30 -14.49 -4.58
CA THR A 212 -10.35 -13.42 -4.31
C THR A 212 -10.79 -12.63 -3.10
N THR A 213 -9.82 -12.23 -2.28
CA THR A 213 -10.03 -11.30 -1.16
C THR A 213 -9.94 -9.84 -1.60
N VAL A 214 -9.57 -9.59 -2.87
CA VAL A 214 -9.44 -8.24 -3.41
C VAL A 214 -10.80 -7.78 -3.92
N ASP A 215 -11.26 -6.66 -3.39
CA ASP A 215 -12.50 -6.01 -3.78
C ASP A 215 -12.17 -4.92 -4.80
N VAL A 216 -12.37 -5.24 -6.08
CA VAL A 216 -12.10 -4.28 -7.17
C VAL A 216 -13.09 -3.12 -7.18
N GLU A 217 -14.30 -3.31 -6.64
CA GLU A 217 -15.29 -2.25 -6.52
C GLU A 217 -14.93 -1.27 -5.40
N GLU A 218 -14.32 -1.75 -4.31
CA GLU A 218 -13.75 -0.86 -3.28
C GLU A 218 -12.66 0.03 -3.87
N PHE A 219 -11.76 -0.54 -4.68
CA PHE A 219 -10.73 0.24 -5.36
C PHE A 219 -11.31 1.19 -6.41
N ALA A 220 -12.44 0.87 -7.06
CA ALA A 220 -13.14 1.81 -7.95
C ALA A 220 -13.60 3.06 -7.18
N ARG A 221 -14.24 2.86 -6.02
CA ARG A 221 -14.66 3.98 -5.16
C ARG A 221 -13.47 4.80 -4.65
N ILE A 222 -12.36 4.14 -4.30
CA ILE A 222 -11.11 4.85 -3.91
C ILE A 222 -10.61 5.68 -5.10
N GLN A 223 -10.61 5.13 -6.31
CA GLN A 223 -10.18 5.83 -7.52
C GLN A 223 -11.00 7.09 -7.79
N GLU A 224 -12.31 7.01 -7.61
CA GLU A 224 -13.24 8.13 -7.82
C GLU A 224 -13.04 9.24 -6.77
N ASP A 225 -12.77 8.87 -5.50
CA ASP A 225 -12.58 9.81 -4.39
C ASP A 225 -11.18 10.42 -4.34
N LEU A 226 -10.19 9.81 -5.00
CA LEU A 226 -8.81 10.33 -5.03
C LEU A 226 -8.72 11.63 -5.82
N PRO A 227 -7.99 12.64 -5.30
CA PRO A 227 -7.57 13.79 -6.10
C PRO A 227 -6.84 13.33 -7.37
N GLU A 228 -7.00 14.06 -8.46
CA GLU A 228 -6.48 13.67 -9.77
C GLU A 228 -4.98 13.31 -9.75
N ALA A 229 -4.17 14.07 -9.01
CA ALA A 229 -2.73 13.84 -8.86
C ALA A 229 -2.39 12.51 -8.18
N HIS A 230 -3.28 11.96 -7.35
CA HIS A 230 -3.08 10.71 -6.60
C HIS A 230 -3.85 9.52 -7.17
N ARG A 231 -4.61 9.72 -8.25
CA ARG A 231 -5.36 8.64 -8.91
C ARG A 231 -4.45 7.51 -9.36
N MET A 232 -4.94 6.30 -9.19
CA MET A 232 -4.26 5.11 -9.68
C MET A 232 -4.13 5.16 -11.20
N ARG A 233 -2.99 4.77 -11.70
CA ARG A 233 -2.75 4.63 -13.15
C ARG A 233 -3.25 3.29 -13.63
N VAL A 234 -4.02 3.30 -14.70
CA VAL A 234 -4.57 2.11 -15.34
C VAL A 234 -3.98 1.97 -16.74
N LEU A 235 -3.47 0.80 -17.07
CA LEU A 235 -3.06 0.43 -18.43
C LEU A 235 -3.94 -0.71 -18.92
N ILE A 236 -4.46 -0.55 -20.13
CA ILE A 236 -5.26 -1.56 -20.83
C ILE A 236 -4.52 -1.99 -22.10
N CYS A 237 -4.22 -3.27 -22.21
CA CYS A 237 -3.74 -3.86 -23.44
C CYS A 237 -4.91 -4.28 -24.30
N GLN A 238 -4.87 -3.91 -25.58
CA GLN A 238 -5.87 -4.26 -26.56
C GLN A 238 -5.25 -5.04 -27.72
N GLU A 239 -5.97 -6.02 -28.19
CA GLU A 239 -5.70 -6.72 -29.44
C GLU A 239 -6.81 -6.42 -30.44
N LYS A 240 -6.47 -5.81 -31.57
CA LYS A 240 -7.45 -5.34 -32.58
C LYS A 240 -8.58 -4.46 -31.97
N GLY A 241 -8.23 -3.61 -31.03
CA GLY A 241 -9.16 -2.73 -30.34
C GLY A 241 -9.97 -3.38 -29.19
N ILE A 242 -9.82 -4.69 -28.96
CA ILE A 242 -10.50 -5.43 -27.90
C ILE A 242 -9.62 -5.53 -26.66
N PRO A 243 -10.08 -5.10 -25.46
CA PRO A 243 -9.32 -5.20 -24.21
C PRO A 243 -9.03 -6.67 -23.83
N VAL A 244 -7.74 -7.00 -23.62
CA VAL A 244 -7.30 -8.38 -23.34
C VAL A 244 -6.52 -8.51 -22.04
N ALA A 245 -5.89 -7.45 -21.56
CA ALA A 245 -5.23 -7.43 -20.27
C ALA A 245 -5.31 -6.03 -19.65
N GLY A 246 -5.23 -5.96 -18.33
CA GLY A 246 -5.26 -4.70 -17.58
C GLY A 246 -4.32 -4.72 -16.37
N LEU A 247 -3.81 -3.54 -16.03
CA LEU A 247 -2.87 -3.30 -14.94
C LEU A 247 -3.28 -2.03 -14.20
N VAL A 248 -3.35 -2.08 -12.87
CA VAL A 248 -3.60 -0.92 -12.00
C VAL A 248 -2.45 -0.77 -11.01
N ILE A 249 -1.89 0.42 -10.94
CA ILE A 249 -0.84 0.78 -9.98
C ILE A 249 -1.23 2.05 -9.21
N SER A 250 -0.66 2.20 -8.03
CA SER A 250 -0.54 3.50 -7.35
C SER A 250 0.91 3.96 -7.42
N ALA A 251 1.15 5.19 -7.87
CA ALA A 251 2.47 5.81 -7.87
C ALA A 251 2.40 7.08 -7.04
N MET A 252 3.08 7.10 -5.90
CA MET A 252 3.12 8.21 -4.97
C MET A 252 4.52 8.28 -4.32
N GLY A 253 4.95 9.48 -3.99
CA GLY A 253 6.31 9.66 -3.47
C GLY A 253 7.36 9.17 -4.47
N ASP A 254 8.29 8.32 -4.00
CA ASP A 254 9.35 7.72 -4.83
C ASP A 254 9.01 6.30 -5.28
N SER A 255 7.83 5.81 -4.90
CA SER A 255 7.48 4.39 -5.05
C SER A 255 6.18 4.21 -5.80
N ALA A 256 6.10 3.13 -6.55
CA ALA A 256 4.85 2.64 -7.11
C ALA A 256 4.56 1.23 -6.61
N ILE A 257 3.27 0.92 -6.46
CA ILE A 257 2.79 -0.41 -6.09
C ILE A 257 1.92 -0.99 -7.19
N TYR A 258 2.22 -2.20 -7.64
CA TYR A 258 1.34 -3.01 -8.48
C TYR A 258 0.18 -3.53 -7.61
N LEU A 259 -0.99 -2.92 -7.78
CA LEU A 259 -2.17 -3.23 -6.97
C LEU A 259 -2.99 -4.37 -7.56
N LEU A 260 -3.33 -4.26 -8.86
CA LEU A 260 -4.25 -5.17 -9.53
C LEU A 260 -3.75 -5.52 -10.93
N GLY A 261 -3.95 -6.77 -11.34
CA GLY A 261 -3.71 -7.21 -12.70
C GLY A 261 -4.74 -8.23 -13.14
N ALA A 262 -5.17 -8.13 -14.37
CA ALA A 262 -6.12 -9.04 -14.99
C ALA A 262 -5.71 -9.37 -16.41
N THR A 263 -6.00 -10.61 -16.83
CA THR A 263 -5.72 -11.08 -18.20
C THR A 263 -6.79 -12.10 -18.56
N ASN A 264 -7.51 -11.87 -19.64
CA ASN A 264 -8.45 -12.84 -20.19
C ASN A 264 -7.72 -13.92 -21.01
N GLU A 265 -8.45 -14.78 -21.71
CA GLU A 265 -7.87 -15.90 -22.44
C GLU A 265 -7.03 -15.43 -23.64
N GLU A 266 -7.50 -14.44 -24.37
CA GLU A 266 -6.82 -13.83 -25.51
C GLU A 266 -5.53 -13.13 -25.06
N GLY A 267 -5.58 -12.42 -23.95
CA GLY A 267 -4.41 -11.76 -23.36
C GLY A 267 -3.34 -12.72 -22.88
N LEU A 268 -3.70 -13.96 -22.49
CA LEU A 268 -2.72 -15.00 -22.20
C LEU A 268 -2.00 -15.46 -23.47
N LYS A 269 -2.73 -15.63 -24.57
CA LYS A 269 -2.17 -16.06 -25.87
C LYS A 269 -1.27 -14.96 -26.45
N SER A 270 -1.71 -13.72 -26.40
CA SER A 270 -0.99 -12.55 -26.94
C SER A 270 0.13 -12.04 -26.03
N GLN A 271 0.24 -12.55 -24.79
CA GLN A 271 1.23 -12.11 -23.79
C GLN A 271 1.05 -10.65 -23.34
N GLY A 272 -0.17 -10.11 -23.36
CA GLY A 272 -0.48 -8.72 -23.09
C GLY A 272 0.01 -8.20 -21.73
N ALA A 273 -0.01 -9.05 -20.69
CA ALA A 273 0.47 -8.68 -19.36
C ALA A 273 1.98 -8.31 -19.33
N TYR A 274 2.81 -8.94 -20.18
CA TYR A 274 4.24 -8.61 -20.27
C TYR A 274 4.45 -7.23 -20.91
N LEU A 275 3.69 -6.91 -21.95
CA LEU A 275 3.73 -5.61 -22.58
C LEU A 275 3.28 -4.51 -21.60
N LEU A 276 2.18 -4.72 -20.88
CA LEU A 276 1.68 -3.77 -19.89
C LEU A 276 2.71 -3.45 -18.82
N GLN A 277 3.30 -4.47 -18.24
CA GLN A 277 4.29 -4.29 -17.19
C GLN A 277 5.55 -3.57 -17.68
N TRP A 278 6.04 -3.94 -18.87
CA TRP A 278 7.20 -3.25 -19.46
C TRP A 278 6.89 -1.78 -19.78
N THR A 279 5.72 -1.51 -20.32
CA THR A 279 5.24 -0.14 -20.58
C THR A 279 5.12 0.65 -19.28
N MET A 280 4.61 0.03 -18.23
CA MET A 280 4.52 0.64 -16.91
C MET A 280 5.90 0.97 -16.32
N MET A 281 6.86 0.04 -16.38
CA MET A 281 8.22 0.29 -15.88
C MET A 281 8.87 1.49 -16.57
N LYS A 282 8.71 1.62 -17.88
CA LYS A 282 9.22 2.78 -18.65
C LYS A 282 8.56 4.06 -18.18
N TRP A 283 7.22 4.06 -18.09
CA TRP A 283 6.47 5.21 -17.63
C TRP A 283 6.86 5.65 -16.22
N LEU A 284 6.98 4.70 -15.28
CA LEU A 284 7.39 4.99 -13.90
C LEU A 284 8.76 5.66 -13.84
N LYS A 285 9.73 5.13 -14.60
CA LYS A 285 11.07 5.71 -14.70
C LYS A 285 11.05 7.12 -15.30
N GLU A 286 10.31 7.36 -16.37
CA GLU A 286 10.13 8.65 -17.02
C GLU A 286 9.49 9.69 -16.08
N ASN A 287 8.65 9.23 -15.13
CA ASN A 287 7.99 10.07 -14.14
C ASN A 287 8.76 10.15 -12.79
N GLY A 288 10.03 9.76 -12.76
CA GLY A 288 10.90 9.93 -11.60
C GLY A 288 10.64 8.97 -10.43
N ILE A 289 9.84 7.91 -10.64
CA ILE A 289 9.63 6.87 -9.63
C ILE A 289 10.89 6.00 -9.54
N ARG A 290 11.40 5.85 -8.33
CA ARG A 290 12.62 5.09 -8.03
C ARG A 290 12.36 3.61 -7.80
N TRP A 291 11.29 3.28 -7.10
CA TRP A 291 11.01 1.92 -6.63
C TRP A 291 9.68 1.41 -7.16
N TYR A 292 9.69 0.20 -7.71
CA TYR A 292 8.48 -0.47 -8.15
C TYR A 292 8.26 -1.74 -7.32
N ASP A 293 7.33 -1.67 -6.38
CA ASP A 293 6.84 -2.81 -5.62
C ASP A 293 5.84 -3.61 -6.48
N LEU A 294 6.17 -4.85 -6.77
CA LEU A 294 5.34 -5.71 -7.61
C LEU A 294 4.10 -6.28 -6.90
N GLY A 295 3.83 -5.82 -5.66
CA GLY A 295 2.70 -6.31 -4.86
C GLY A 295 2.94 -7.71 -4.30
N GLY A 296 2.10 -8.10 -3.34
CA GLY A 296 2.27 -9.33 -2.58
C GLY A 296 2.54 -10.58 -3.42
N ILE A 297 3.43 -11.44 -2.93
CA ILE A 297 3.79 -12.73 -3.53
C ILE A 297 3.51 -13.88 -2.55
N ASP A 298 3.04 -15.01 -3.11
CA ASP A 298 2.88 -16.26 -2.38
C ASP A 298 3.25 -17.42 -3.31
N PRO A 299 4.43 -18.02 -3.13
CA PRO A 299 4.90 -19.11 -4.01
C PRO A 299 4.07 -20.40 -3.88
N VAL A 300 3.36 -20.57 -2.77
CA VAL A 300 2.57 -21.77 -2.48
C VAL A 300 1.15 -21.62 -3.01
N ARG A 301 0.47 -20.51 -2.66
CA ARG A 301 -0.94 -20.29 -3.04
C ARG A 301 -1.08 -19.80 -4.48
N ASN A 302 -0.09 -19.07 -5.01
CA ASN A 302 -0.15 -18.50 -6.35
C ASN A 302 1.20 -18.59 -7.09
N PRO A 303 1.68 -19.82 -7.40
CA PRO A 303 2.99 -20.04 -8.01
C PRO A 303 3.15 -19.37 -9.39
N GLY A 304 2.05 -19.24 -10.15
CA GLY A 304 2.08 -18.58 -11.46
C GLY A 304 2.36 -17.08 -11.34
N VAL A 305 1.71 -16.38 -10.41
CA VAL A 305 1.96 -14.95 -10.15
C VAL A 305 3.35 -14.76 -9.54
N TYR A 306 3.77 -15.65 -8.64
CA TYR A 306 5.12 -15.61 -8.09
C TYR A 306 6.18 -15.73 -9.20
N SER A 307 6.08 -16.70 -10.08
CA SER A 307 7.01 -16.88 -11.21
C SER A 307 7.01 -15.69 -12.16
N PHE A 308 5.84 -15.13 -12.46
CA PHE A 308 5.72 -13.93 -13.28
C PHE A 308 6.46 -12.74 -12.65
N LYS A 309 6.21 -12.45 -11.37
CA LYS A 309 6.84 -11.34 -10.66
C LYS A 309 8.35 -11.54 -10.44
N ARG A 310 8.78 -12.77 -10.16
CA ARG A 310 10.21 -13.09 -10.03
C ARG A 310 11.01 -12.76 -11.29
N GLY A 311 10.39 -12.91 -12.46
CA GLY A 311 11.03 -12.64 -13.75
C GLY A 311 11.45 -11.17 -13.98
N PHE A 312 11.03 -10.24 -13.11
CA PHE A 312 11.51 -8.86 -13.13
C PHE A 312 12.91 -8.71 -12.51
N SER A 313 13.41 -9.75 -11.83
CA SER A 313 14.70 -9.72 -11.12
C SER A 313 14.81 -8.58 -10.09
N GLY A 314 13.70 -8.25 -9.45
CA GLY A 314 13.66 -7.37 -8.29
C GLY A 314 14.15 -8.07 -7.01
N ASP A 315 14.46 -7.28 -5.99
CA ASP A 315 14.86 -7.78 -4.68
C ASP A 315 13.66 -8.40 -3.96
N ASP A 316 13.83 -9.63 -3.48
CA ASP A 316 12.82 -10.34 -2.68
C ASP A 316 12.86 -9.82 -1.25
N VAL A 317 11.86 -9.05 -0.87
CA VAL A 317 11.83 -8.35 0.40
C VAL A 317 10.58 -8.69 1.20
N THR A 318 10.72 -8.62 2.53
CA THR A 318 9.65 -8.88 3.48
C THR A 318 9.43 -7.65 4.34
N GLN A 319 8.19 -7.22 4.48
CA GLN A 319 7.83 -6.10 5.35
C GLN A 319 8.14 -6.44 6.81
N VAL A 320 8.59 -5.45 7.57
CA VAL A 320 8.79 -5.61 9.02
C VAL A 320 7.47 -5.92 9.73
N ASN A 321 7.56 -6.64 10.84
CA ASN A 321 6.39 -6.94 11.66
C ASN A 321 5.76 -5.66 12.21
N PRO A 322 4.44 -5.68 12.48
CA PRO A 322 3.80 -4.59 13.20
C PRO A 322 4.47 -4.33 14.55
N LEU A 323 4.53 -3.07 14.92
CA LEU A 323 4.97 -2.61 16.23
C LEU A 323 3.74 -2.26 17.05
N VAL A 324 3.70 -2.71 18.31
CA VAL A 324 2.53 -2.52 19.18
C VAL A 324 2.95 -1.97 20.53
N ALA A 325 2.11 -1.07 21.06
CA ALA A 325 2.24 -0.59 22.43
C ALA A 325 0.87 -0.25 23.03
N CYS A 326 0.74 -0.41 24.33
CA CYS A 326 -0.49 -0.13 25.07
C CYS A 326 -0.19 0.01 26.57
N GLN A 327 -0.70 1.07 27.18
CA GLN A 327 -0.66 1.27 28.63
C GLN A 327 -1.98 0.87 29.29
N SER A 328 -3.08 0.82 28.52
CA SER A 328 -4.42 0.49 29.01
C SER A 328 -4.67 -1.01 29.00
N VAL A 329 -4.80 -1.61 30.18
CA VAL A 329 -5.19 -3.03 30.34
C VAL A 329 -6.54 -3.30 29.66
N VAL A 330 -7.48 -2.36 29.75
CA VAL A 330 -8.82 -2.48 29.14
C VAL A 330 -8.72 -2.51 27.62
N SER A 331 -7.96 -1.57 26.99
CA SER A 331 -7.76 -1.57 25.54
C SER A 331 -7.07 -2.84 25.06
N SER A 332 -6.07 -3.32 25.80
CA SER A 332 -5.40 -4.59 25.50
C SER A 332 -6.38 -5.76 25.53
N ALA A 333 -7.23 -5.83 26.54
CA ALA A 333 -8.25 -6.89 26.67
C ALA A 333 -9.30 -6.82 25.53
N VAL A 334 -9.80 -5.63 25.23
CA VAL A 334 -10.76 -5.40 24.13
C VAL A 334 -10.18 -5.84 22.78
N VAL A 335 -8.93 -5.47 22.50
CA VAL A 335 -8.26 -5.86 21.25
C VAL A 335 -8.03 -7.36 21.17
N LYS A 336 -7.56 -7.99 22.26
CA LYS A 336 -7.36 -9.44 22.31
C LYS A 336 -8.68 -10.20 22.13
N ALA A 337 -9.75 -9.75 22.79
CA ALA A 337 -11.09 -10.35 22.64
C ALA A 337 -11.62 -10.21 21.21
N GLY A 338 -11.47 -9.01 20.60
CA GLY A 338 -11.85 -8.77 19.20
C GLY A 338 -11.10 -9.66 18.22
N LEU A 339 -9.79 -9.82 18.39
CA LEU A 339 -8.96 -10.71 17.57
C LEU A 339 -9.34 -12.19 17.76
N ALA A 340 -9.63 -12.61 18.98
CA ALA A 340 -10.10 -13.98 19.27
C ALA A 340 -11.45 -14.25 18.59
N MET A 341 -12.41 -13.34 18.72
CA MET A 341 -13.72 -13.45 18.07
C MET A 341 -13.60 -13.52 16.54
N GLN A 342 -12.72 -12.73 15.93
CA GLN A 342 -12.46 -12.81 14.49
C GLN A 342 -11.90 -14.16 14.05
N ARG A 343 -11.02 -14.77 14.85
CA ARG A 343 -10.49 -16.12 14.58
C ARG A 343 -11.60 -17.18 14.60
N ILE A 344 -12.56 -17.05 15.52
CA ILE A 344 -13.70 -17.96 15.62
C ILE A 344 -14.64 -17.81 14.43
N ILE A 345 -15.03 -16.57 14.09
CA ILE A 345 -16.00 -16.28 13.01
C ILE A 345 -15.45 -16.60 11.61
N ARG A 346 -14.17 -16.35 11.37
CA ARG A 346 -13.56 -16.49 10.03
C ARG A 346 -12.82 -17.80 9.80
N GLY A 347 -12.71 -18.64 10.81
CA GLY A 347 -11.88 -19.85 10.78
C GLY A 347 -10.38 -19.52 10.66
N PRO A 348 -9.49 -20.50 10.74
CA PRO A 348 -8.04 -20.29 10.78
C PRO A 348 -7.44 -19.65 9.53
N LYS A 349 -8.16 -19.57 8.42
CA LYS A 349 -7.66 -19.03 7.13
C LYS A 349 -7.85 -17.52 6.92
N ALA A 350 -8.65 -16.82 7.76
CA ALA A 350 -9.05 -15.43 7.50
C ALA A 350 -8.62 -14.42 8.59
N ALA A 351 -7.78 -14.79 9.51
CA ALA A 351 -7.60 -14.11 10.82
C ALA A 351 -6.90 -12.73 10.80
N LEU A 352 -6.60 -12.11 9.66
CA LEU A 352 -5.82 -10.85 9.63
C LEU A 352 -6.31 -9.74 8.69
N GLN A 353 -7.53 -9.85 8.19
CA GLN A 353 -8.21 -8.66 7.65
C GLN A 353 -9.13 -8.10 8.75
N LEU A 354 -8.83 -6.88 9.22
CA LEU A 354 -9.72 -6.15 10.12
C LEU A 354 -11.11 -6.05 9.48
N PRO A 355 -12.22 -6.23 10.26
CA PRO A 355 -13.56 -6.35 9.70
C PRO A 355 -13.97 -5.10 8.92
N ARG A 356 -14.72 -5.32 7.85
CA ARG A 356 -15.51 -4.27 7.20
C ARG A 356 -16.61 -3.83 8.18
N PRO A 357 -16.98 -2.55 8.24
CA PRO A 357 -18.23 -2.17 8.87
C PRO A 357 -19.37 -2.83 8.08
N THR A 358 -20.25 -3.54 8.76
CA THR A 358 -21.52 -3.98 8.19
C THR A 358 -22.33 -2.72 7.87
N SER A 359 -22.67 -2.53 6.60
CA SER A 359 -23.68 -1.56 6.18
C SER A 359 -25.01 -1.99 6.76
N SER A 360 -25.55 -1.23 7.69
CA SER A 360 -26.97 -1.18 8.00
C SER A 360 -27.54 0.08 7.37
#